data_1abaf1c21b8144a3c8becc7ceb9ec46c
#
_entry.id   1abaf1c21b8144a3c8becc7ceb9ec46c
#
_cell.length_a   1.000
_cell.length_b   1.000
_cell.length_c   1.000
_cell.angle_alpha   90.00
_cell.angle_beta   90.00
_cell.angle_gamma   90.00
#
_symmetry.space_group_name_H-M   'P 1'
#
loop_
_entity.id
_entity.type
_entity.pdbx_description
1 polymer ?
#
loop_
_entity_poly.entity_id
_entity_poly.type
_entity_poly.pdbx_seq_one_letter_code
_entity_poly.pdbx_strand_id
1 'polypeptide(L)'
;MRKSLAAVAGYTLIEILIVMLIISIVGGVTVLSINTNQNTRYKNLAQEITRLLTLGEEQALVQSAVYGMAFTDKSFQFYQFDPTAKDQPWRPLTDKVLGKHSIPDGVQVTVKVRDKVMRLAKDSTQVQPQLIISTSGDIIPFTILIGKTDSPPRFQIIGNANGSMESAAISS
;
A
#
# COMPACT_ATOMS: atom_id res chain seq x y z
N MET A 1 -24.25 27.27 65.46
CA MET A 1 -23.55 26.76 64.26
C MET A 1 -24.36 25.58 63.72
N ARG A 2 -25.10 25.76 62.59
CA ARG A 2 -25.84 24.68 61.92
C ARG A 2 -24.93 24.11 60.83
N LYS A 3 -24.46 22.88 60.93
CA LYS A 3 -23.81 22.15 59.87
C LYS A 3 -24.85 21.75 58.82
N SER A 4 -24.76 22.28 57.63
CA SER A 4 -25.51 21.81 56.47
C SER A 4 -24.97 20.43 56.07
N LEU A 5 -25.78 19.40 56.17
CA LEU A 5 -25.51 18.10 55.59
C LEU A 5 -25.73 18.17 54.07
N ALA A 6 -24.66 18.09 53.32
CA ALA A 6 -24.76 17.94 51.87
C ALA A 6 -25.42 16.62 51.53
N ALA A 7 -26.55 16.64 50.83
CA ALA A 7 -27.21 15.43 50.35
C ALA A 7 -26.30 14.79 49.30
N VAL A 8 -25.86 13.57 49.55
CA VAL A 8 -25.15 12.73 48.58
C VAL A 8 -26.20 12.16 47.61
N ALA A 9 -26.23 12.70 46.40
CA ALA A 9 -27.06 12.13 45.34
C ALA A 9 -26.49 10.76 44.91
N GLY A 10 -27.22 9.70 45.19
CA GLY A 10 -26.89 8.37 44.70
C GLY A 10 -27.39 8.17 43.26
N TYR A 11 -26.61 7.51 42.43
CA TYR A 11 -27.02 7.14 41.07
C TYR A 11 -28.16 6.13 41.09
N THR A 12 -29.14 6.32 40.20
CA THR A 12 -30.24 5.35 40.07
C THR A 12 -29.77 4.16 39.22
N LEU A 13 -30.36 2.98 39.48
CA LEU A 13 -30.03 1.75 38.73
C LEU A 13 -30.30 1.92 37.24
N ILE A 14 -31.35 2.67 36.87
CA ILE A 14 -31.70 2.97 35.47
C ILE A 14 -30.64 3.86 34.78
N GLU A 15 -30.04 4.79 35.51
CA GLU A 15 -29.01 5.68 34.97
C GLU A 15 -27.74 4.91 34.60
N ILE A 16 -27.31 3.97 35.45
CA ILE A 16 -26.19 3.07 35.13
C ILE A 16 -26.52 2.16 33.94
N LEU A 17 -27.74 1.67 33.83
CA LEU A 17 -28.17 0.83 32.73
C LEU A 17 -28.15 1.59 31.38
N ILE A 18 -28.60 2.84 31.36
CA ILE A 18 -28.56 3.70 30.19
C ILE A 18 -27.10 4.01 29.79
N VAL A 19 -26.23 4.32 30.74
CA VAL A 19 -24.81 4.59 30.48
C VAL A 19 -24.15 3.35 29.89
N MET A 20 -24.38 2.16 30.44
CA MET A 20 -23.85 0.89 29.89
C MET A 20 -24.36 0.61 28.48
N LEU A 21 -25.62 0.92 28.19
CA LEU A 21 -26.20 0.79 26.84
C LEU A 21 -25.48 1.71 25.85
N ILE A 22 -25.29 2.99 26.22
CA ILE A 22 -24.60 3.97 25.35
C ILE A 22 -23.16 3.56 25.09
N ILE A 23 -22.41 3.15 26.13
CA ILE A 23 -21.02 2.69 26.00
C ILE A 23 -20.94 1.46 25.08
N SER A 24 -21.88 0.53 25.18
CA SER A 24 -21.92 -0.67 24.34
C SER A 24 -22.16 -0.33 22.86
N ILE A 25 -23.06 0.62 22.57
CA ILE A 25 -23.33 1.07 21.20
C ILE A 25 -22.12 1.81 20.63
N VAL A 26 -21.55 2.74 21.38
CA VAL A 26 -20.36 3.52 20.94
C VAL A 26 -19.16 2.61 20.74
N GLY A 27 -18.94 1.64 21.65
CA GLY A 27 -17.87 0.66 21.54
C GLY A 27 -18.01 -0.25 20.30
N GLY A 28 -19.24 -0.65 19.98
CA GLY A 28 -19.51 -1.49 18.81
C GLY A 28 -19.22 -0.78 17.47
N VAL A 29 -19.55 0.49 17.34
CA VAL A 29 -19.33 1.28 16.12
C VAL A 29 -17.84 1.52 15.86
N THR A 30 -17.03 1.73 16.90
CA THR A 30 -15.59 1.98 16.77
C THR A 30 -14.84 0.77 16.18
N VAL A 31 -15.19 -0.45 16.54
CA VAL A 31 -14.53 -1.67 16.04
C VAL A 31 -14.79 -1.87 14.54
N LEU A 32 -16.00 -1.60 14.06
CA LEU A 32 -16.35 -1.72 12.65
C LEU A 32 -15.62 -0.67 11.78
N SER A 33 -15.41 0.55 12.29
CA SER A 33 -14.74 1.64 11.57
C SER A 33 -13.26 1.36 11.30
N ILE A 34 -12.54 0.67 12.19
CA ILE A 34 -11.11 0.39 12.04
C ILE A 34 -10.85 -0.59 10.89
N ASN A 35 -11.64 -1.64 10.74
CA ASN A 35 -11.45 -2.65 9.69
C ASN A 35 -11.76 -2.09 8.29
N THR A 36 -12.76 -1.25 8.16
CA THR A 36 -13.12 -0.61 6.88
C THR A 36 -12.00 0.32 6.40
N ASN A 37 -11.36 1.04 7.31
CA ASN A 37 -10.29 1.99 6.98
C ASN A 37 -9.01 1.27 6.47
N GLN A 38 -8.66 0.10 7.03
CA GLN A 38 -7.50 -0.66 6.58
C GLN A 38 -7.69 -1.23 5.16
N ASN A 39 -8.84 -1.84 4.88
CA ASN A 39 -9.13 -2.36 3.54
C ASN A 39 -9.13 -1.25 2.48
N THR A 40 -9.62 -0.06 2.81
CA THR A 40 -9.57 1.11 1.94
C THR A 40 -8.13 1.53 1.63
N ARG A 41 -7.22 1.49 2.62
CA ARG A 41 -5.80 1.81 2.42
C ARG A 41 -5.12 0.83 1.46
N TYR A 42 -5.37 -0.48 1.61
CA TYR A 42 -4.81 -1.49 0.71
C TYR A 42 -5.33 -1.33 -0.71
N LYS A 43 -6.64 -1.09 -0.86
CA LYS A 43 -7.28 -0.82 -2.15
C LYS A 43 -6.67 0.41 -2.83
N ASN A 44 -6.55 1.52 -2.10
CA ASN A 44 -6.02 2.77 -2.65
C ASN A 44 -4.56 2.58 -3.10
N LEU A 45 -3.72 1.91 -2.29
CA LEU A 45 -2.35 1.62 -2.66
C LEU A 45 -2.28 0.72 -3.90
N ALA A 46 -3.13 -0.32 -3.98
CA ALA A 46 -3.19 -1.19 -5.15
C ALA A 46 -3.56 -0.41 -6.42
N GLN A 47 -4.57 0.45 -6.33
CA GLN A 47 -4.99 1.31 -7.44
C GLN A 47 -3.92 2.33 -7.84
N GLU A 48 -3.22 2.91 -6.88
CA GLU A 48 -2.12 3.84 -7.13
C GLU A 48 -0.99 3.14 -7.87
N ILE A 49 -0.51 1.99 -7.39
CA ILE A 49 0.54 1.20 -8.04
C ILE A 49 0.12 0.82 -9.47
N THR A 50 -1.11 0.34 -9.66
CA THR A 50 -1.61 -0.04 -11.00
C THR A 50 -1.59 1.14 -11.97
N ARG A 51 -2.09 2.31 -11.54
CA ARG A 51 -2.08 3.54 -12.39
C ARG A 51 -0.67 3.97 -12.75
N LEU A 52 0.24 3.92 -11.78
CA LEU A 52 1.63 4.32 -12.01
C LEU A 52 2.36 3.35 -12.92
N LEU A 53 2.09 2.06 -12.85
CA LEU A 53 2.63 1.06 -13.78
C LEU A 53 2.13 1.31 -15.20
N THR A 54 0.83 1.56 -15.40
CA THR A 54 0.26 1.91 -16.71
C THR A 54 0.92 3.17 -17.27
N LEU A 55 1.08 4.20 -16.43
CA LEU A 55 1.76 5.42 -16.84
C LEU A 55 3.24 5.17 -17.19
N GLY A 56 3.93 4.30 -16.44
CA GLY A 56 5.30 3.89 -16.72
C GLY A 56 5.43 3.19 -18.09
N GLU A 57 4.45 2.34 -18.44
CA GLU A 57 4.38 1.71 -19.77
C GLU A 57 4.18 2.75 -20.88
N GLU A 58 3.25 3.69 -20.70
CA GLU A 58 3.04 4.79 -21.65
C GLU A 58 4.31 5.64 -21.83
N GLN A 59 5.00 5.95 -20.73
CA GLN A 59 6.27 6.71 -20.79
C GLN A 59 7.38 5.93 -21.50
N ALA A 60 7.48 4.61 -21.28
CA ALA A 60 8.45 3.75 -21.93
C ALA A 60 8.26 3.76 -23.45
N LEU A 61 7.00 3.69 -23.91
CA LEU A 61 6.64 3.78 -25.31
C LEU A 61 6.99 5.16 -25.92
N VAL A 62 6.57 6.24 -25.25
CA VAL A 62 6.75 7.62 -25.77
C VAL A 62 8.21 8.01 -25.82
N GLN A 63 8.99 7.66 -24.82
CA GLN A 63 10.40 8.04 -24.72
C GLN A 63 11.36 7.01 -25.33
N SER A 64 10.83 5.85 -25.77
CA SER A 64 11.64 4.72 -26.25
C SER A 64 12.75 4.35 -25.25
N ALA A 65 12.44 4.39 -23.95
CA ALA A 65 13.37 4.16 -22.86
C ALA A 65 12.92 2.98 -22.00
N VAL A 66 13.88 2.29 -21.37
CA VAL A 66 13.58 1.23 -20.41
C VAL A 66 13.36 1.85 -19.04
N TYR A 67 12.23 1.50 -18.44
CA TYR A 67 11.90 1.89 -17.07
C TYR A 67 11.92 0.69 -16.14
N GLY A 68 12.12 0.93 -14.88
CA GLY A 68 12.02 -0.08 -13.84
C GLY A 68 11.32 0.46 -12.62
N MET A 69 10.50 -0.36 -11.98
CA MET A 69 9.88 -0.04 -10.70
C MET A 69 10.52 -0.84 -9.59
N ALA A 70 11.05 -0.13 -8.60
CA ALA A 70 11.67 -0.74 -7.43
C ALA A 70 10.83 -0.52 -6.19
N PHE A 71 10.73 -1.57 -5.38
CA PHE A 71 10.05 -1.58 -4.09
C PHE A 71 11.07 -1.75 -2.97
N THR A 72 10.83 -1.03 -1.89
CA THR A 72 11.46 -1.20 -0.59
C THR A 72 10.39 -1.52 0.46
N ASP A 73 10.79 -1.78 1.68
CA ASP A 73 9.82 -2.01 2.79
C ASP A 73 8.91 -0.81 3.06
N LYS A 74 9.34 0.42 2.68
CA LYS A 74 8.64 1.68 3.04
C LYS A 74 8.25 2.54 1.85
N SER A 75 8.69 2.20 0.64
CA SER A 75 8.47 3.04 -0.53
C SER A 75 8.59 2.25 -1.83
N PHE A 76 8.11 2.85 -2.90
CA PHE A 76 8.38 2.40 -4.26
C PHE A 76 8.68 3.61 -5.14
N GLN A 77 9.44 3.37 -6.23
CA GLN A 77 9.92 4.44 -7.10
C GLN A 77 10.24 3.90 -8.49
N PHE A 78 10.05 4.74 -9.51
CA PHE A 78 10.50 4.43 -10.85
C PHE A 78 11.94 4.88 -11.09
N TYR A 79 12.59 4.13 -11.95
CA TYR A 79 13.96 4.33 -12.42
C TYR A 79 13.99 4.26 -13.93
N GLN A 80 14.80 5.07 -14.55
CA GLN A 80 15.11 4.99 -15.97
C GLN A 80 16.47 4.31 -16.15
N PHE A 81 16.56 3.39 -17.10
CA PHE A 81 17.81 2.73 -17.45
C PHE A 81 18.67 3.62 -18.34
N ASP A 82 19.90 3.86 -17.91
CA ASP A 82 20.92 4.57 -18.70
C ASP A 82 22.06 3.62 -19.06
N PRO A 83 22.15 3.13 -20.31
CA PRO A 83 23.18 2.19 -20.72
C PRO A 83 24.60 2.80 -20.71
N THR A 84 24.73 4.12 -20.61
CA THR A 84 26.03 4.79 -20.59
C THR A 84 26.66 4.83 -19.20
N ALA A 85 25.86 4.68 -18.16
CA ALA A 85 26.30 4.69 -16.76
C ALA A 85 26.77 3.29 -16.34
N LYS A 86 28.10 3.05 -16.35
CA LYS A 86 28.69 1.72 -16.09
C LYS A 86 28.46 1.22 -14.66
N ASP A 87 28.48 2.09 -13.67
CA ASP A 87 28.42 1.68 -12.25
C ASP A 87 27.00 1.64 -11.70
N GLN A 88 26.12 2.55 -12.13
CA GLN A 88 24.74 2.64 -11.70
C GLN A 88 23.83 2.96 -12.90
N PRO A 89 23.42 1.94 -13.67
CA PRO A 89 22.62 2.15 -14.86
C PRO A 89 21.19 2.59 -14.58
N TRP A 90 20.70 2.42 -13.35
CA TRP A 90 19.36 2.80 -12.94
C TRP A 90 19.34 4.16 -12.26
N ARG A 91 18.78 5.16 -12.95
CA ARG A 91 18.63 6.53 -12.45
C ARG A 91 17.23 6.72 -11.86
N PRO A 92 17.10 7.13 -10.58
CA PRO A 92 15.78 7.36 -9.99
C PRO A 92 15.08 8.54 -10.66
N LEU A 93 13.78 8.39 -10.93
CA LEU A 93 12.95 9.49 -11.37
C LEU A 93 12.60 10.38 -10.16
N THR A 94 12.69 11.70 -10.37
CA THR A 94 12.46 12.70 -9.31
C THR A 94 11.24 13.58 -9.58
N ASP A 95 10.49 13.29 -10.64
CA ASP A 95 9.25 13.99 -10.94
C ASP A 95 8.15 13.67 -9.91
N LYS A 96 7.07 14.45 -9.92
CA LYS A 96 6.00 14.31 -8.92
C LYS A 96 5.13 13.06 -9.11
N VAL A 97 5.15 12.47 -10.28
CA VAL A 97 4.23 11.38 -10.65
C VAL A 97 4.91 10.03 -10.57
N LEU A 98 6.07 9.86 -11.21
CA LEU A 98 6.84 8.61 -11.23
C LEU A 98 7.98 8.58 -10.21
N GLY A 99 8.13 9.62 -9.42
CA GLY A 99 9.12 9.70 -8.36
C GLY A 99 8.87 8.73 -7.21
N LYS A 100 9.34 9.10 -6.03
CA LYS A 100 9.23 8.25 -4.84
C LYS A 100 7.86 8.38 -4.18
N HIS A 101 7.21 7.24 -3.97
CA HIS A 101 5.94 7.09 -3.24
C HIS A 101 6.16 6.30 -1.95
N SER A 102 5.46 6.69 -0.90
CA SER A 102 5.55 6.00 0.41
C SER A 102 4.52 4.88 0.51
N ILE A 103 4.94 3.75 1.08
CA ILE A 103 4.04 2.70 1.51
C ILE A 103 3.56 3.05 2.92
N PRO A 104 2.25 3.06 3.19
CA PRO A 104 1.71 3.39 4.51
C PRO A 104 2.22 2.45 5.60
N ASP A 105 2.43 2.97 6.82
CA ASP A 105 2.88 2.16 7.95
C ASP A 105 1.92 0.98 8.23
N GLY A 106 2.51 -0.17 8.54
CA GLY A 106 1.77 -1.41 8.79
C GLY A 106 1.27 -2.13 7.54
N VAL A 107 1.58 -1.60 6.34
CA VAL A 107 1.31 -2.25 5.06
C VAL A 107 2.55 -2.99 4.59
N GLN A 108 2.39 -4.25 4.24
CA GLN A 108 3.42 -5.07 3.61
C GLN A 108 3.09 -5.27 2.14
N VAL A 109 4.11 -5.07 1.30
CA VAL A 109 4.06 -5.34 -0.13
C VAL A 109 4.99 -6.51 -0.42
N THR A 110 4.51 -7.50 -1.17
CA THR A 110 5.33 -8.63 -1.65
C THR A 110 5.24 -8.66 -3.16
N VAL A 111 6.39 -8.59 -3.82
CA VAL A 111 6.48 -8.64 -5.29
C VAL A 111 6.90 -10.04 -5.72
N LYS A 112 6.16 -10.63 -6.64
CA LYS A 112 6.51 -11.90 -7.31
C LYS A 112 6.66 -11.65 -8.80
N VAL A 113 7.74 -12.15 -9.38
CA VAL A 113 7.98 -12.14 -10.82
C VAL A 113 8.17 -13.57 -11.28
N ARG A 114 7.36 -14.03 -12.24
CA ARG A 114 7.32 -15.43 -12.66
C ARG A 114 7.19 -16.39 -11.45
N ASP A 115 6.27 -16.08 -10.53
CA ASP A 115 5.99 -16.80 -9.29
C ASP A 115 7.13 -16.85 -8.24
N LYS A 116 8.26 -16.21 -8.52
CA LYS A 116 9.36 -16.08 -7.55
C LYS A 116 9.21 -14.80 -6.73
N VAL A 117 9.24 -14.94 -5.41
CA VAL A 117 9.24 -13.78 -4.50
C VAL A 117 10.55 -13.02 -4.67
N MET A 118 10.44 -11.74 -4.99
CA MET A 118 11.58 -10.84 -5.12
C MET A 118 11.98 -10.29 -3.75
N ARG A 119 13.28 -10.21 -3.51
CA ARG A 119 13.78 -9.53 -2.30
C ARG A 119 13.62 -8.03 -2.47
N LEU A 120 12.98 -7.39 -1.50
CA LEU A 120 12.91 -5.94 -1.44
C LEU A 120 14.19 -5.40 -0.81
N ALA A 121 14.71 -4.32 -1.34
CA ALA A 121 15.87 -3.66 -0.75
C ALA A 121 15.46 -2.98 0.57
N LYS A 122 16.26 -3.16 1.62
CA LYS A 122 16.05 -2.47 2.90
C LYS A 122 16.46 -1.00 2.84
N ASP A 123 17.36 -0.66 1.93
CA ASP A 123 17.91 0.69 1.78
C ASP A 123 18.16 1.05 0.32
N SER A 124 18.05 2.33 -0.01
CA SER A 124 17.99 2.84 -1.38
C SER A 124 19.34 3.06 -2.09
N THR A 125 20.44 2.54 -1.57
CA THR A 125 21.78 2.86 -2.10
C THR A 125 22.22 2.06 -3.33
N GLN A 126 21.64 0.89 -3.58
CA GLN A 126 21.81 0.13 -4.83
C GLN A 126 20.51 -0.60 -5.16
N VAL A 127 19.51 0.16 -5.60
CA VAL A 127 18.21 -0.40 -5.90
C VAL A 127 18.21 -0.97 -7.31
N GLN A 128 18.03 -2.28 -7.43
CA GLN A 128 17.67 -2.93 -8.68
C GLN A 128 16.15 -3.01 -8.78
N PRO A 129 15.54 -2.45 -9.83
CA PRO A 129 14.10 -2.59 -10.05
C PRO A 129 13.67 -4.06 -10.12
N GLN A 130 12.60 -4.40 -9.45
CA GLN A 130 12.01 -5.75 -9.50
C GLN A 130 11.13 -5.92 -10.72
N LEU A 131 10.46 -4.85 -11.17
CA LEU A 131 9.67 -4.84 -12.39
C LEU A 131 10.40 -4.02 -13.44
N ILE A 132 10.54 -4.55 -14.65
CA ILE A 132 11.20 -3.88 -15.77
C ILE A 132 10.20 -3.75 -16.90
N ILE A 133 10.07 -2.55 -17.42
CA ILE A 133 9.24 -2.17 -18.57
C ILE A 133 10.16 -1.91 -19.74
N SER A 134 9.97 -2.64 -20.83
CA SER A 134 10.78 -2.49 -22.05
C SER A 134 10.43 -1.23 -22.82
N THR A 135 11.22 -0.89 -23.82
CA THR A 135 10.95 0.22 -24.75
C THR A 135 9.67 0.03 -25.57
N SER A 136 9.15 -1.20 -25.66
CA SER A 136 7.86 -1.52 -26.29
C SER A 136 6.68 -1.47 -25.31
N GLY A 137 6.93 -1.11 -24.05
CA GLY A 137 5.92 -1.13 -22.99
C GLY A 137 5.68 -2.51 -22.37
N ASP A 138 6.34 -3.56 -22.88
CA ASP A 138 6.14 -4.90 -22.33
C ASP A 138 6.72 -5.03 -20.93
N ILE A 139 5.99 -5.73 -20.06
CA ILE A 139 6.40 -6.07 -18.72
C ILE A 139 6.33 -7.59 -18.51
N ILE A 140 7.28 -8.13 -17.78
CA ILE A 140 7.26 -9.56 -17.43
C ILE A 140 6.09 -9.82 -16.48
N PRO A 141 5.32 -10.92 -16.63
CA PRO A 141 4.22 -11.25 -15.72
C PRO A 141 4.63 -11.22 -14.26
N PHE A 142 3.83 -10.54 -13.45
CA PHE A 142 4.10 -10.31 -12.04
C PHE A 142 2.82 -10.38 -11.19
N THR A 143 3.01 -10.55 -9.91
CA THR A 143 1.96 -10.41 -8.90
C THR A 143 2.49 -9.56 -7.75
N ILE A 144 1.76 -8.51 -7.39
CA ILE A 144 2.04 -7.72 -6.19
C ILE A 144 0.95 -8.03 -5.17
N LEU A 145 1.36 -8.52 -4.00
CA LEU A 145 0.47 -8.82 -2.88
C LEU A 145 0.56 -7.71 -1.84
N ILE A 146 -0.58 -7.22 -1.38
CA ILE A 146 -0.69 -6.12 -0.42
C ILE A 146 -1.55 -6.55 0.76
N GLY A 147 -1.05 -6.33 1.96
CA GLY A 147 -1.75 -6.68 3.19
C GLY A 147 -1.12 -6.07 4.42
N LYS A 148 -1.54 -6.53 5.58
CA LYS A 148 -0.92 -6.17 6.85
C LYS A 148 0.35 -6.99 7.04
N THR A 149 1.36 -6.41 7.69
CA THR A 149 2.58 -7.11 8.10
C THR A 149 2.21 -8.35 8.94
N ASP A 150 2.86 -9.47 8.64
CA ASP A 150 2.66 -10.78 9.30
C ASP A 150 1.23 -11.33 9.24
N SER A 151 0.48 -10.96 8.21
CA SER A 151 -0.88 -11.44 7.97
C SER A 151 -1.07 -11.84 6.50
N PRO A 152 -2.07 -12.66 6.18
CA PRO A 152 -2.38 -12.99 4.79
C PRO A 152 -2.68 -11.73 3.98
N PRO A 153 -2.23 -11.67 2.70
CA PRO A 153 -2.50 -10.52 1.84
C PRO A 153 -4.01 -10.37 1.59
N ARG A 154 -4.45 -9.12 1.44
CA ARG A 154 -5.87 -8.77 1.22
C ARG A 154 -6.16 -8.28 -0.19
N PHE A 155 -5.15 -7.75 -0.87
CA PHE A 155 -5.25 -7.27 -2.24
C PHE A 155 -4.11 -7.82 -3.08
N GLN A 156 -4.38 -7.98 -4.35
CA GLN A 156 -3.38 -8.37 -5.34
C GLN A 156 -3.49 -7.50 -6.59
N ILE A 157 -2.34 -7.29 -7.22
CA ILE A 157 -2.23 -6.73 -8.57
C ILE A 157 -1.58 -7.81 -9.41
N ILE A 158 -2.20 -8.15 -10.52
CA ILE A 158 -1.70 -9.14 -11.47
C ILE A 158 -1.39 -8.42 -12.77
N GLY A 159 -0.15 -8.48 -13.21
CA GLY A 159 0.27 -8.08 -14.54
C GLY A 159 0.44 -9.31 -15.41
N ASN A 160 -0.28 -9.35 -16.51
CA ASN A 160 -0.30 -10.45 -17.45
C ASN A 160 0.68 -10.23 -18.60
N ALA A 161 1.06 -11.32 -19.31
CA ALA A 161 1.95 -11.27 -20.46
C ALA A 161 1.38 -10.47 -21.64
N ASN A 162 0.06 -10.24 -21.69
CA ASN A 162 -0.60 -9.42 -22.72
C ASN A 162 -0.62 -7.92 -22.37
N GLY A 163 0.06 -7.48 -21.31
CA GLY A 163 0.09 -6.10 -20.84
C GLY A 163 -1.12 -5.67 -20.02
N SER A 164 -2.13 -6.55 -19.83
CA SER A 164 -3.26 -6.20 -18.96
C SER A 164 -2.86 -6.25 -17.49
N MET A 165 -3.33 -5.27 -16.73
CA MET A 165 -3.15 -5.21 -15.27
C MET A 165 -4.49 -5.19 -14.57
N GLU A 166 -4.64 -6.02 -13.56
CA GLU A 166 -5.84 -6.13 -12.76
C GLU A 166 -5.50 -6.01 -11.29
N SER A 167 -6.31 -5.22 -10.56
CA SER A 167 -6.22 -5.15 -9.10
C SER A 167 -7.52 -5.68 -8.49
N ALA A 168 -7.41 -6.66 -7.60
CA ALA A 168 -8.54 -7.31 -6.97
C ALA A 168 -8.32 -7.55 -5.47
N ALA A 169 -9.41 -7.61 -4.71
CA ALA A 169 -9.38 -8.11 -3.34
C ALA A 169 -9.20 -9.63 -3.38
N ILE A 170 -8.40 -10.17 -2.46
CA ILE A 170 -8.26 -11.60 -2.26
C ILE A 170 -9.37 -12.04 -1.31
N SER A 171 -10.30 -12.87 -1.81
CA SER A 171 -11.30 -13.55 -0.97
C SER A 171 -10.60 -14.64 -0.17
N SER A 172 -10.72 -14.55 1.15
CA SER A 172 -10.28 -15.60 2.09
C SER A 172 -11.35 -16.67 2.24
#